data_95ab08d8ec94930778d1f69f18d8891a
#
_entry.id   95ab08d8ec94930778d1f69f18d8891a
#
_cell.length_a   1.000
_cell.length_b   1.000
_cell.length_c   1.000
_cell.angle_alpha   90.00
_cell.angle_beta   90.00
_cell.angle_gamma   90.00
#
_symmetry.space_group_name_H-M   'P 1'
#
loop_
_entity.id
_entity.type
_entity.pdbx_description
1 polymer ?
#
loop_
_entity_poly.entity_id
_entity_poly.type
_entity_poly.pdbx_seq_one_letter_code
_entity_poly.pdbx_strand_id
1 'polypeptide(L)'
;TSSCASLTLIQFKVLHRIHYSKAKLKKLFNTSDKCDRCSVSPASHTHMFFSCPRLSSFWSSFYNTFTKALNKPVLQSPLTSIFGVLQESTHFTNRESNAIAFASLVARRRILLQWKDKNPPSPESWLKDLMSLLHIEKIKYSIRGCVDKFYKT
;
A
#
# COMPACT_ATOMS: atom_id res chain seq x y z
N THR A 1 5.86 13.00 -0.62
CA THR A 1 4.73 12.78 0.31
C THR A 1 3.44 13.20 -0.35
N SER A 2 2.42 12.32 -0.33
CA SER A 2 1.10 12.65 -0.86
C SER A 2 0.49 13.82 -0.11
N SER A 3 -0.13 14.72 -0.84
CA SER A 3 -0.85 15.86 -0.29
C SER A 3 -2.28 15.54 0.15
N CYS A 4 -2.75 14.33 -0.10
CA CYS A 4 -4.04 13.85 0.37
C CYS A 4 -3.96 13.53 1.86
N ALA A 5 -4.66 14.30 2.70
CA ALA A 5 -4.65 14.14 4.15
C ALA A 5 -4.99 12.71 4.61
N SER A 6 -5.92 12.04 3.92
CA SER A 6 -6.30 10.66 4.24
C SER A 6 -5.16 9.67 4.01
N LEU A 7 -4.38 9.83 2.94
CA LEU A 7 -3.22 9.00 2.65
C LEU A 7 -2.08 9.26 3.64
N THR A 8 -1.84 10.52 3.99
CA THR A 8 -0.86 10.89 5.01
C THR A 8 -1.21 10.28 6.36
N LEU A 9 -2.48 10.31 6.74
CA LEU A 9 -2.97 9.70 7.98
C LEU A 9 -2.79 8.17 7.97
N ILE A 10 -3.05 7.51 6.85
CA ILE A 10 -2.82 6.06 6.71
C ILE A 10 -1.33 5.75 6.89
N GLN A 11 -0.44 6.49 6.22
CA GLN A 11 1.01 6.30 6.35
C GLN A 11 1.46 6.49 7.80
N PHE A 12 1.02 7.56 8.46
CA PHE A 12 1.30 7.81 9.87
C PHE A 12 0.86 6.64 10.75
N LYS A 13 -0.40 6.18 10.60
CA LYS A 13 -0.94 5.07 11.38
C LYS A 13 -0.22 3.74 11.13
N VAL A 14 0.25 3.51 9.91
CA VAL A 14 1.04 2.31 9.57
C VAL A 14 2.41 2.36 10.26
N LEU A 15 3.14 3.48 10.14
CA LEU A 15 4.46 3.67 10.74
C LEU A 15 4.42 3.50 12.27
N HIS A 16 3.44 4.09 12.92
CA HIS A 16 3.28 4.04 14.37
C HIS A 16 2.47 2.81 14.86
N ARG A 17 2.16 1.86 13.97
CA ARG A 17 1.39 0.65 14.29
C ARG A 17 0.07 0.92 15.01
N ILE A 18 -0.60 2.03 14.67
CA ILE A 18 -1.84 2.48 15.33
C ILE A 18 -3.05 1.68 14.83
N HIS A 19 -2.99 1.08 13.63
CA HIS A 19 -4.07 0.24 13.13
C HIS A 19 -4.34 -0.96 14.04
N TYR A 20 -5.62 -1.21 14.26
CA TYR A 20 -6.09 -2.33 15.08
C TYR A 20 -6.06 -3.64 14.29
N SER A 21 -4.92 -4.35 14.32
CA SER A 21 -4.87 -5.74 13.86
C SER A 21 -5.65 -6.66 14.81
N LYS A 22 -6.10 -7.81 14.35
CA LYS A 22 -6.82 -8.77 15.21
C LYS A 22 -6.00 -9.18 16.44
N ALA A 23 -4.68 -9.39 16.27
CA ALA A 23 -3.78 -9.67 17.39
C ALA A 23 -3.74 -8.53 18.43
N LYS A 24 -3.82 -7.25 17.98
CA LYS A 24 -3.91 -6.10 18.87
C LYS A 24 -5.28 -6.01 19.56
N LEU A 25 -6.37 -6.25 18.83
CA LEU A 25 -7.73 -6.28 19.38
C LEU A 25 -7.88 -7.37 20.45
N LYS A 26 -7.29 -8.56 20.24
CA LYS A 26 -7.26 -9.62 21.25
C LYS A 26 -6.62 -9.15 22.55
N LYS A 27 -5.48 -8.47 22.46
CA LYS A 27 -4.78 -7.96 23.66
C LYS A 27 -5.58 -6.90 24.42
N LEU A 28 -6.34 -6.06 23.71
CA LEU A 28 -7.08 -4.94 24.31
C LEU A 28 -8.48 -5.34 24.80
N PHE A 29 -9.15 -6.21 24.06
CA PHE A 29 -10.58 -6.49 24.26
C PHE A 29 -10.90 -7.99 24.41
N ASN A 30 -9.88 -8.84 24.50
CA ASN A 30 -10.02 -10.29 24.60
C ASN A 30 -10.88 -10.93 23.48
N THR A 31 -10.83 -10.35 22.27
CA THR A 31 -11.55 -10.84 21.09
C THR A 31 -10.74 -11.89 20.32
N SER A 32 -11.33 -12.48 19.28
CA SER A 32 -10.60 -13.40 18.39
C SER A 32 -9.47 -12.70 17.67
N ASP A 33 -8.28 -13.33 17.59
CA ASP A 33 -7.13 -12.86 16.83
C ASP A 33 -7.03 -13.46 15.42
N LYS A 34 -8.06 -14.22 14.99
CA LYS A 34 -8.14 -14.84 13.67
C LYS A 34 -8.36 -13.79 12.58
N CYS A 35 -7.68 -13.95 11.47
CA CYS A 35 -7.87 -13.12 10.29
C CYS A 35 -9.25 -13.36 9.66
N ASP A 36 -9.98 -12.29 9.36
CA ASP A 36 -11.30 -12.40 8.72
C ASP A 36 -11.22 -12.99 7.30
N ARG A 37 -10.07 -12.80 6.60
CA ARG A 37 -9.87 -13.29 5.22
C ARG A 37 -9.46 -14.77 5.15
N CYS A 38 -8.53 -15.21 6.00
CA CYS A 38 -7.91 -16.54 5.88
C CYS A 38 -8.01 -17.40 7.14
N SER A 39 -8.61 -16.87 8.21
CA SER A 39 -8.79 -17.55 9.51
C SER A 39 -7.49 -17.92 10.25
N VAL A 40 -6.31 -17.55 9.73
CA VAL A 40 -5.02 -17.78 10.39
C VAL A 40 -4.88 -16.88 11.62
N SER A 41 -4.29 -17.40 12.68
CA SER A 41 -3.99 -16.72 13.95
C SER A 41 -2.49 -16.87 14.26
N PRO A 42 -1.84 -15.85 14.85
CA PRO A 42 -2.37 -14.52 15.13
C PRO A 42 -2.32 -13.58 13.90
N ALA A 43 -3.39 -12.87 13.61
CA ALA A 43 -3.40 -11.88 12.55
C ALA A 43 -2.72 -10.58 13.03
N SER A 44 -1.40 -10.53 12.87
CA SER A 44 -0.55 -9.40 13.21
C SER A 44 -0.73 -8.23 12.26
N HIS A 45 -0.04 -7.10 12.53
CA HIS A 45 0.00 -5.95 11.62
C HIS A 45 0.60 -6.32 10.25
N THR A 46 1.69 -7.08 10.23
CA THR A 46 2.30 -7.58 8.98
C THR A 46 1.36 -8.52 8.23
N HIS A 47 0.63 -9.39 8.96
CA HIS A 47 -0.36 -10.26 8.36
C HIS A 47 -1.50 -9.47 7.71
N MET A 48 -1.99 -8.43 8.38
CA MET A 48 -3.09 -7.59 7.89
C MET A 48 -2.77 -6.94 6.54
N PHE A 49 -1.53 -6.49 6.34
CA PHE A 49 -1.13 -5.73 5.15
C PHE A 49 -0.39 -6.56 4.10
N PHE A 50 0.32 -7.62 4.48
CA PHE A 50 1.22 -8.33 3.56
C PHE A 50 1.12 -9.84 3.61
N SER A 51 1.41 -10.49 4.75
CA SER A 51 1.63 -11.94 4.82
C SER A 51 0.35 -12.78 4.84
N CYS A 52 -0.84 -12.17 4.69
CA CYS A 52 -2.09 -12.93 4.54
C CYS A 52 -2.07 -13.71 3.21
N PRO A 53 -2.27 -15.05 3.20
CA PRO A 53 -2.28 -15.83 1.97
C PRO A 53 -3.29 -15.33 0.93
N ARG A 54 -4.41 -14.77 1.38
CA ARG A 54 -5.43 -14.19 0.50
C ARG A 54 -4.97 -12.90 -0.21
N LEU A 55 -3.93 -12.24 0.29
CA LEU A 55 -3.34 -11.05 -0.36
C LEU A 55 -2.22 -11.40 -1.35
N SER A 56 -1.80 -12.66 -1.43
CA SER A 56 -0.68 -13.09 -2.28
C SER A 56 -0.88 -12.73 -3.75
N SER A 57 -2.04 -13.06 -4.33
CA SER A 57 -2.36 -12.76 -5.72
C SER A 57 -2.42 -11.24 -5.99
N PHE A 58 -2.96 -10.47 -5.05
CA PHE A 58 -3.00 -9.01 -5.13
C PHE A 58 -1.59 -8.41 -5.18
N TRP A 59 -0.71 -8.81 -4.24
CA TRP A 59 0.67 -8.34 -4.23
C TRP A 59 1.47 -8.82 -5.43
N SER A 60 1.27 -10.05 -5.89
CA SER A 60 1.89 -10.53 -7.13
C SER A 60 1.52 -9.66 -8.32
N SER A 61 0.24 -9.30 -8.45
CA SER A 61 -0.22 -8.39 -9.51
C SER A 61 0.39 -7.00 -9.38
N PHE A 62 0.50 -6.46 -8.15
CA PHE A 62 1.16 -5.19 -7.87
C PHE A 62 2.61 -5.18 -8.38
N TYR A 63 3.41 -6.14 -7.93
CA TYR A 63 4.83 -6.22 -8.28
C TYR A 63 5.05 -6.49 -9.76
N ASN A 64 4.24 -7.36 -10.37
CA ASN A 64 4.29 -7.63 -11.80
C ASN A 64 3.97 -6.40 -12.64
N THR A 65 3.02 -5.57 -12.21
CA THR A 65 2.68 -4.31 -12.88
C THR A 65 3.90 -3.39 -12.92
N PHE A 66 4.59 -3.19 -11.80
CA PHE A 66 5.79 -2.34 -11.75
C PHE A 66 6.99 -2.95 -12.47
N THR A 67 7.20 -4.25 -12.36
CA THR A 67 8.27 -4.95 -13.12
C THR A 67 8.10 -4.74 -14.62
N LYS A 68 6.88 -4.86 -15.12
CA LYS A 68 6.59 -4.62 -16.55
C LYS A 68 6.73 -3.14 -16.92
N ALA A 69 6.18 -2.23 -16.12
CA ALA A 69 6.18 -0.80 -16.42
C ALA A 69 7.58 -0.18 -16.40
N LEU A 70 8.45 -0.65 -15.50
CA LEU A 70 9.81 -0.13 -15.34
C LEU A 70 10.86 -0.94 -16.10
N ASN A 71 10.49 -2.08 -16.66
CA ASN A 71 11.41 -3.05 -17.26
C ASN A 71 12.58 -3.43 -16.34
N LYS A 72 12.30 -3.51 -15.04
CA LYS A 72 13.23 -3.83 -13.95
C LYS A 72 12.56 -4.76 -12.95
N PRO A 73 13.27 -5.77 -12.41
CA PRO A 73 12.68 -6.66 -11.42
C PRO A 73 12.36 -5.91 -10.11
N VAL A 74 11.10 -5.87 -9.73
CA VAL A 74 10.65 -5.32 -8.45
C VAL A 74 10.32 -6.49 -7.52
N LEU A 75 11.18 -6.74 -6.56
CA LEU A 75 11.05 -7.89 -5.66
C LEU A 75 9.95 -7.66 -4.61
N GLN A 76 9.17 -8.71 -4.35
CA GLN A 76 8.17 -8.68 -3.29
C GLN A 76 8.85 -8.55 -1.92
N SER A 77 8.49 -7.52 -1.18
CA SER A 77 9.07 -7.24 0.13
C SER A 77 8.01 -6.68 1.09
N PRO A 78 7.98 -7.13 2.34
CA PRO A 78 7.14 -6.52 3.37
C PRO A 78 7.52 -5.04 3.62
N LEU A 79 8.79 -4.66 3.47
CA LEU A 79 9.23 -3.28 3.61
C LEU A 79 8.63 -2.38 2.53
N THR A 80 8.66 -2.82 1.27
CA THR A 80 8.06 -2.08 0.17
C THR A 80 6.53 -2.03 0.31
N SER A 81 5.90 -3.16 0.62
CA SER A 81 4.44 -3.26 0.73
C SER A 81 3.88 -2.44 1.89
N ILE A 82 4.53 -2.49 3.06
CA ILE A 82 4.03 -1.87 4.30
C ILE A 82 4.55 -0.43 4.46
N PHE A 83 5.78 -0.15 4.09
CA PHE A 83 6.41 1.15 4.33
C PHE A 83 6.72 1.95 3.05
N GLY A 84 6.65 1.31 1.88
CA GLY A 84 7.03 1.93 0.61
C GLY A 84 8.53 2.10 0.44
N VAL A 85 9.33 1.34 1.20
CA VAL A 85 10.81 1.40 1.16
C VAL A 85 11.32 0.29 0.27
N LEU A 86 12.05 0.64 -0.77
CA LEU A 86 12.75 -0.34 -1.62
C LEU A 86 14.08 -0.76 -0.97
N GLN A 87 14.44 -2.01 -1.15
CA GLN A 87 15.73 -2.50 -0.70
C GLN A 87 16.86 -1.91 -1.57
N GLU A 88 17.99 -1.55 -0.95
CA GLU A 88 19.13 -0.88 -1.59
C GLU A 88 19.76 -1.64 -2.78
N SER A 89 19.52 -2.94 -2.88
CA SER A 89 20.02 -3.78 -3.99
C SER A 89 19.38 -3.49 -5.34
N THR A 90 18.40 -2.62 -5.41
CA THR A 90 17.67 -2.29 -6.63
C THR A 90 18.09 -0.91 -7.16
N HIS A 91 18.57 -0.86 -8.39
CA HIS A 91 18.97 0.38 -9.08
C HIS A 91 17.75 1.16 -9.58
N PHE A 92 16.90 1.63 -8.64
CA PHE A 92 15.77 2.50 -8.98
C PHE A 92 16.16 3.97 -8.83
N THR A 93 15.68 4.78 -9.76
CA THR A 93 15.75 6.24 -9.62
C THR A 93 14.82 6.71 -8.50
N ASN A 94 15.05 7.92 -7.97
CA ASN A 94 14.18 8.51 -6.96
C ASN A 94 12.72 8.60 -7.43
N ARG A 95 12.48 8.85 -8.73
CA ARG A 95 11.14 8.89 -9.32
C ARG A 95 10.46 7.52 -9.30
N GLU A 96 11.17 6.48 -9.73
CA GLU A 96 10.66 5.11 -9.71
C GLU A 96 10.35 4.67 -8.27
N SER A 97 11.24 4.97 -7.34
CA SER A 97 11.07 4.67 -5.92
C SER A 97 9.86 5.39 -5.33
N ASN A 98 9.68 6.68 -5.63
CA ASN A 98 8.53 7.46 -5.20
C ASN A 98 7.22 6.93 -5.80
N ALA A 99 7.22 6.54 -7.08
CA ALA A 99 6.05 5.97 -7.73
C ALA A 99 5.62 4.65 -7.07
N ILE A 100 6.56 3.75 -6.80
CA ILE A 100 6.28 2.49 -6.09
C ILE A 100 5.79 2.74 -4.67
N ALA A 101 6.43 3.67 -3.95
CA ALA A 101 6.03 4.04 -2.59
C ALA A 101 4.61 4.62 -2.54
N PHE A 102 4.26 5.50 -3.47
CA PHE A 102 2.92 6.06 -3.58
C PHE A 102 1.89 4.98 -3.92
N ALA A 103 2.18 4.14 -4.89
CA ALA A 103 1.30 3.05 -5.30
C ALA A 103 1.09 2.02 -4.17
N SER A 104 2.13 1.72 -3.37
CA SER A 104 2.01 0.86 -2.20
C SER A 104 1.14 1.48 -1.11
N LEU A 105 1.17 2.80 -0.96
CA LEU A 105 0.31 3.54 -0.04
C LEU A 105 -1.17 3.44 -0.46
N VAL A 106 -1.46 3.55 -1.76
CA VAL A 106 -2.80 3.35 -2.32
C VAL A 106 -3.27 1.89 -2.13
N ALA A 107 -2.36 0.93 -2.30
CA ALA A 107 -2.63 -0.48 -2.04
C ALA A 107 -3.00 -0.73 -0.57
N ARG A 108 -2.26 -0.17 0.38
CA ARG A 108 -2.59 -0.24 1.81
C ARG A 108 -3.94 0.38 2.13
N ARG A 109 -4.26 1.53 1.53
CA ARG A 109 -5.59 2.13 1.67
C ARG A 109 -6.67 1.16 1.22
N ARG A 110 -6.49 0.51 0.08
CA ARG A 110 -7.46 -0.46 -0.45
C ARG A 110 -7.63 -1.67 0.46
N ILE A 111 -6.53 -2.21 0.97
CA ILE A 111 -6.54 -3.30 1.94
C ILE A 111 -7.29 -2.92 3.22
N LEU A 112 -7.12 -1.67 3.70
CA LEU A 112 -7.81 -1.17 4.89
C LEU A 112 -9.31 -0.99 4.67
N LEU A 113 -9.74 -0.50 3.51
CA LEU A 113 -11.17 -0.35 3.19
C LEU A 113 -11.90 -1.69 3.18
N GLN A 114 -11.19 -2.77 2.86
CA GLN A 114 -11.73 -4.12 2.76
C GLN A 114 -11.13 -5.08 3.81
N TRP A 115 -10.69 -4.57 4.97
CA TRP A 115 -9.98 -5.39 5.94
C TRP A 115 -10.83 -6.48 6.60
N LYS A 116 -12.16 -6.32 6.64
CA LYS A 116 -13.12 -7.29 7.15
C LYS A 116 -13.70 -8.21 6.06
N ASP A 117 -13.48 -7.87 4.80
CA ASP A 117 -14.00 -8.66 3.69
C ASP A 117 -13.24 -9.97 3.55
N LYS A 118 -13.95 -11.04 3.24
CA LYS A 118 -13.34 -12.36 2.95
C LYS A 118 -12.53 -12.34 1.66
N ASN A 119 -12.94 -11.53 0.69
CA ASN A 119 -12.25 -11.39 -0.59
C ASN A 119 -11.13 -10.33 -0.48
N PRO A 120 -9.98 -10.58 -1.10
CA PRO A 120 -8.92 -9.58 -1.21
C PRO A 120 -9.33 -8.44 -2.15
N PRO A 121 -8.68 -7.28 -2.07
CA PRO A 121 -8.86 -6.22 -3.06
C PRO A 121 -8.55 -6.72 -4.48
N SER A 122 -9.31 -6.27 -5.47
CA SER A 122 -8.96 -6.58 -6.86
C SER A 122 -7.84 -5.66 -7.37
N PRO A 123 -6.90 -6.18 -8.18
CA PRO A 123 -5.85 -5.37 -8.80
C PRO A 123 -6.41 -4.22 -9.66
N GLU A 124 -7.52 -4.47 -10.37
CA GLU A 124 -8.17 -3.45 -11.22
C GLU A 124 -8.70 -2.28 -10.39
N SER A 125 -9.34 -2.57 -9.26
CA SER A 125 -9.87 -1.53 -8.38
C SER A 125 -8.75 -0.71 -7.73
N TRP A 126 -7.63 -1.33 -7.38
CA TRP A 126 -6.43 -0.63 -6.93
C TRP A 126 -5.84 0.27 -8.02
N LEU A 127 -5.71 -0.25 -9.25
CA LEU A 127 -5.16 0.52 -10.37
C LEU A 127 -6.06 1.73 -10.70
N LYS A 128 -7.38 1.55 -10.68
CA LYS A 128 -8.34 2.65 -10.87
C LYS A 128 -8.19 3.73 -9.80
N ASP A 129 -8.06 3.34 -8.52
CA ASP A 129 -7.82 4.29 -7.42
C ASP A 129 -6.48 5.02 -7.61
N LEU A 130 -5.42 4.29 -8.00
CA LEU A 130 -4.10 4.87 -8.24
C LEU A 130 -4.15 5.93 -9.34
N MET A 131 -4.77 5.62 -10.48
CA MET A 131 -4.91 6.56 -11.60
C MET A 131 -5.74 7.79 -11.22
N SER A 132 -6.84 7.61 -10.48
CA SER A 132 -7.67 8.71 -10.00
C SER A 132 -6.90 9.63 -9.04
N LEU A 133 -6.14 9.07 -8.12
CA LEU A 133 -5.34 9.85 -7.16
C LEU A 133 -4.19 10.58 -7.85
N LEU A 134 -3.52 9.94 -8.82
CA LEU A 134 -2.48 10.61 -9.62
C LEU A 134 -3.06 11.78 -10.43
N HIS A 135 -4.27 11.63 -10.98
CA HIS A 135 -4.95 12.71 -11.68
C HIS A 135 -5.25 13.90 -10.75
N ILE A 136 -5.75 13.63 -9.54
CA ILE A 136 -6.00 14.67 -8.53
C ILE A 136 -4.69 15.38 -8.13
N GLU A 137 -3.61 14.62 -7.89
CA GLU A 137 -2.31 15.21 -7.58
C GLU A 137 -1.81 16.11 -8.74
N LYS A 138 -1.94 15.66 -9.99
CA LYS A 138 -1.57 16.46 -11.17
C LYS A 138 -2.36 17.77 -11.24
N ILE A 139 -3.69 17.73 -11.07
CA ILE A 139 -4.55 18.92 -11.03
C ILE A 139 -4.06 19.91 -9.95
N LYS A 140 -3.74 19.39 -8.77
CA LYS A 140 -3.26 20.22 -7.66
C LYS A 140 -1.94 20.91 -7.99
N TYR A 141 -0.99 20.23 -8.61
CA TYR A 141 0.25 20.85 -9.07
C TYR A 141 0.00 21.88 -10.17
N SER A 142 -0.98 21.64 -11.05
CA SER A 142 -1.40 22.59 -12.09
C SER A 142 -1.96 23.88 -11.49
N ILE A 143 -2.87 23.78 -10.51
CA ILE A 143 -3.45 24.94 -9.82
C ILE A 143 -2.37 25.79 -9.13
N ARG A 144 -1.30 25.16 -8.62
CA ARG A 144 -0.18 25.84 -7.96
C ARG A 144 0.88 26.38 -8.93
N GLY A 145 0.69 26.26 -10.24
CA GLY A 145 1.67 26.66 -11.24
C GLY A 145 2.98 25.88 -11.20
N CYS A 146 2.98 24.68 -10.64
CA CYS A 146 4.17 23.86 -10.38
C CYS A 146 4.11 22.49 -11.08
N VAL A 147 3.55 22.42 -12.28
CA VAL A 147 3.37 21.14 -13.03
C VAL A 147 4.69 20.39 -13.20
N ASP A 148 5.78 21.12 -13.45
CA ASP A 148 7.11 20.48 -13.61
C ASP A 148 7.56 19.72 -12.36
N LYS A 149 7.13 20.18 -11.17
CA LYS A 149 7.42 19.46 -9.92
C LYS A 149 6.70 18.10 -9.86
N PHE A 150 5.48 18.02 -10.39
CA PHE A 150 4.76 16.75 -10.45
C PHE A 150 5.52 15.69 -11.25
N TYR A 151 6.10 16.08 -12.38
CA TYR A 151 6.89 15.15 -13.21
C TYR A 151 8.29 14.86 -12.66
N LYS A 152 8.78 15.66 -11.70
CA LYS A 152 10.08 15.46 -11.04
C LYS A 152 9.99 14.68 -9.72
N THR A 153 8.79 14.53 -9.16
CA THR A 153 8.53 13.77 -7.92
C THR A 153 8.25 12.30 -8.20
#